data_2b1099730c2a029a19ea302715214e48
#
_entry.id   2b1099730c2a029a19ea302715214e48
#
_cell.length_a   1.000
_cell.length_b   1.000
_cell.length_c   1.000
_cell.angle_alpha   90.00
_cell.angle_beta   90.00
_cell.angle_gamma   90.00
#
_symmetry.space_group_name_H-M   'P 1'
#
loop_
_entity.id
_entity.type
_entity.pdbx_description
1 polymer ?
#
loop_
_entity_poly.entity_id
_entity_poly.type
_entity_poly.pdbx_seq_one_letter_code
_entity_poly.pdbx_strand_id
1 'polypeptide(L)'
;MLRKAVPKGVPVAADPPTSELALRPLGFEHLAAVLDLGHRVYDTDAMPYTGWSLTAVAGHLDAPNSACLVTLDGDRVAGFVLGSLSFEQRADWGYLEWIAVDPDYQGRKVASRLVQECCARLAEAGAVCVVTDVERRNTASAELMRRNGFTERATVSLFVRPLAEPAPADGATARDTAASRRHFTRAAERIR
;
A
#
# COMPACT_ATOMS: atom_id res chain seq x y z
N MET A 1 -41.26 -8.95 58.12
CA MET A 1 -40.20 -8.14 57.52
C MET A 1 -39.38 -9.04 56.62
N LEU A 2 -39.63 -9.04 55.30
CA LEU A 2 -38.89 -9.80 54.29
C LEU A 2 -37.68 -8.96 53.82
N ARG A 3 -36.44 -9.49 54.03
CA ARG A 3 -35.25 -8.89 53.44
C ARG A 3 -35.10 -9.35 51.99
N LYS A 4 -35.17 -8.41 51.05
CA LYS A 4 -34.85 -8.64 49.62
C LYS A 4 -33.36 -8.90 49.46
N ALA A 5 -33.02 -10.05 48.85
CA ALA A 5 -31.64 -10.35 48.44
C ALA A 5 -31.25 -9.49 47.22
N VAL A 6 -30.07 -8.85 47.28
CA VAL A 6 -29.45 -8.11 46.16
C VAL A 6 -28.83 -9.14 45.23
N PRO A 7 -29.09 -9.11 43.90
CA PRO A 7 -28.42 -9.99 42.98
C PRO A 7 -26.94 -9.62 42.85
N LYS A 8 -26.04 -10.61 42.98
CA LYS A 8 -24.60 -10.48 42.74
C LYS A 8 -24.36 -10.05 41.27
N GLY A 9 -23.55 -9.01 41.08
CA GLY A 9 -23.23 -8.47 39.78
C GLY A 9 -22.62 -9.55 38.86
N VAL A 10 -23.12 -9.56 37.63
CA VAL A 10 -22.55 -10.30 36.51
C VAL A 10 -21.13 -9.75 36.28
N PRO A 11 -20.08 -10.58 36.15
CA PRO A 11 -18.76 -10.08 35.80
C PRO A 11 -18.84 -9.45 34.43
N VAL A 12 -18.49 -8.16 34.33
CA VAL A 12 -18.27 -7.48 33.06
C VAL A 12 -17.10 -8.19 32.40
N ALA A 13 -17.34 -8.80 31.24
CA ALA A 13 -16.28 -9.36 30.43
C ALA A 13 -15.26 -8.25 30.17
N ALA A 14 -14.02 -8.47 30.60
CA ALA A 14 -12.93 -7.56 30.29
C ALA A 14 -12.81 -7.48 28.77
N ASP A 15 -12.79 -6.28 28.22
CA ASP A 15 -12.45 -6.06 26.82
C ASP A 15 -11.16 -6.80 26.51
N PRO A 16 -11.06 -7.51 25.38
CA PRO A 16 -9.82 -8.18 25.00
C PRO A 16 -8.71 -7.13 24.98
N PRO A 17 -7.50 -7.48 25.46
CA PRO A 17 -6.40 -6.54 25.48
C PRO A 17 -6.22 -5.99 24.07
N THR A 18 -6.25 -4.66 23.94
CA THR A 18 -5.99 -3.97 22.68
C THR A 18 -4.56 -4.33 22.30
N SER A 19 -4.37 -5.32 21.44
CA SER A 19 -3.03 -5.74 21.07
C SER A 19 -2.33 -4.56 20.40
N GLU A 20 -1.10 -4.31 20.87
CA GLU A 20 -0.31 -3.22 20.34
C GLU A 20 0.14 -3.55 18.91
N LEU A 21 -0.32 -2.76 17.94
CA LEU A 21 0.03 -2.94 16.55
C LEU A 21 1.52 -2.71 16.32
N ALA A 22 2.25 -3.76 15.99
CA ALA A 22 3.69 -3.73 15.75
C ALA A 22 4.01 -3.40 14.30
N LEU A 23 4.81 -2.34 14.08
CA LEU A 23 5.35 -2.01 12.76
C LEU A 23 6.70 -2.72 12.58
N ARG A 24 6.86 -3.44 11.46
CA ARG A 24 8.05 -4.26 11.15
C ARG A 24 8.47 -4.10 9.70
N PRO A 25 9.75 -4.36 9.35
CA PRO A 25 10.13 -4.60 7.98
C PRO A 25 9.32 -5.76 7.40
N LEU A 26 8.94 -5.64 6.12
CA LEU A 26 8.29 -6.72 5.40
C LEU A 26 9.34 -7.78 5.04
N GLY A 27 9.14 -9.02 5.49
CA GLY A 27 9.96 -10.18 5.17
C GLY A 27 9.21 -11.18 4.30
N PHE A 28 9.93 -12.22 3.83
CA PHE A 28 9.35 -13.27 2.98
C PHE A 28 8.20 -14.02 3.69
N GLU A 29 8.26 -14.12 5.01
CA GLU A 29 7.21 -14.73 5.84
C GLU A 29 5.87 -14.01 5.77
N HIS A 30 5.86 -12.73 5.39
CA HIS A 30 4.65 -11.91 5.28
C HIS A 30 4.02 -11.95 3.88
N LEU A 31 4.74 -12.47 2.85
CA LEU A 31 4.34 -12.35 1.45
C LEU A 31 2.93 -12.88 1.16
N ALA A 32 2.61 -14.05 1.67
CA ALA A 32 1.30 -14.67 1.43
C ALA A 32 0.16 -13.80 1.98
N ALA A 33 0.31 -13.28 3.22
CA ALA A 33 -0.68 -12.43 3.87
C ALA A 33 -0.79 -11.05 3.20
N VAL A 34 0.33 -10.49 2.73
CA VAL A 34 0.35 -9.22 1.98
C VAL A 34 -0.33 -9.37 0.63
N LEU A 35 -0.06 -10.46 -0.10
CA LEU A 35 -0.74 -10.77 -1.36
C LEU A 35 -2.25 -10.90 -1.18
N ASP A 36 -2.67 -11.67 -0.19
CA ASP A 36 -4.09 -11.87 0.13
C ASP A 36 -4.77 -10.54 0.50
N LEU A 37 -4.14 -9.72 1.34
CA LEU A 37 -4.68 -8.41 1.69
C LEU A 37 -4.79 -7.49 0.46
N GLY A 38 -3.78 -7.47 -0.41
CA GLY A 38 -3.83 -6.68 -1.64
C GLY A 38 -4.93 -7.12 -2.59
N HIS A 39 -5.13 -8.43 -2.78
CA HIS A 39 -6.25 -8.96 -3.59
C HIS A 39 -7.63 -8.60 -3.03
N ARG A 40 -7.76 -8.43 -1.72
CA ARG A 40 -9.01 -7.98 -1.09
C ARG A 40 -9.27 -6.48 -1.20
N VAL A 41 -8.21 -5.68 -1.34
CA VAL A 41 -8.30 -4.21 -1.26
C VAL A 41 -8.18 -3.54 -2.62
N TYR A 42 -7.37 -4.09 -3.54
CA TYR A 42 -7.12 -3.49 -4.84
C TYR A 42 -8.07 -4.03 -5.90
N ASP A 43 -8.73 -3.12 -6.59
CA ASP A 43 -9.52 -3.42 -7.79
C ASP A 43 -8.60 -3.36 -9.03
N THR A 44 -7.90 -4.47 -9.29
CA THR A 44 -6.97 -4.56 -10.43
C THR A 44 -7.71 -4.60 -11.78
N ASP A 45 -8.98 -4.95 -11.81
CA ASP A 45 -9.78 -4.93 -13.04
C ASP A 45 -10.10 -3.49 -13.46
N ALA A 46 -10.27 -2.59 -12.49
CA ALA A 46 -10.44 -1.17 -12.75
C ALA A 46 -9.11 -0.47 -13.13
N MET A 47 -7.97 -1.13 -12.94
CA MET A 47 -6.63 -0.59 -13.20
C MET A 47 -5.86 -1.47 -14.20
N PRO A 48 -6.28 -1.55 -15.49
CA PRO A 48 -5.73 -2.50 -16.46
C PRO A 48 -4.26 -2.28 -16.82
N TYR A 49 -3.67 -1.19 -16.33
CA TYR A 49 -2.26 -0.81 -16.54
C TYR A 49 -1.33 -1.25 -15.41
N THR A 50 -1.86 -1.88 -14.38
CA THR A 50 -1.07 -2.37 -13.25
C THR A 50 -1.57 -3.75 -12.86
N GLY A 51 -0.76 -4.49 -12.10
CA GLY A 51 -1.12 -5.82 -11.60
C GLY A 51 -0.62 -6.02 -10.18
N TRP A 52 -1.43 -6.68 -9.38
CA TRP A 52 -1.04 -7.14 -8.05
C TRP A 52 -0.69 -8.62 -8.14
N SER A 53 0.59 -8.96 -7.97
CA SER A 53 1.08 -10.34 -8.10
C SER A 53 2.24 -10.60 -7.15
N LEU A 54 2.56 -11.88 -6.94
CA LEU A 54 3.72 -12.28 -6.14
C LEU A 54 5.01 -11.68 -6.69
N THR A 55 5.21 -11.70 -8.00
CA THR A 55 6.39 -11.14 -8.64
C THR A 55 6.52 -9.64 -8.38
N ALA A 56 5.42 -8.89 -8.45
CA ALA A 56 5.41 -7.47 -8.16
C ALA A 56 5.82 -7.18 -6.70
N VAL A 57 5.28 -7.92 -5.73
CA VAL A 57 5.60 -7.76 -4.31
C VAL A 57 7.02 -8.21 -3.99
N ALA A 58 7.45 -9.38 -4.51
CA ALA A 58 8.79 -9.90 -4.28
C ALA A 58 9.87 -8.99 -4.86
N GLY A 59 9.62 -8.39 -6.03
CA GLY A 59 10.54 -7.45 -6.65
C GLY A 59 10.87 -6.23 -5.78
N HIS A 60 9.94 -5.81 -4.93
CA HIS A 60 10.19 -4.75 -3.95
C HIS A 60 11.12 -5.19 -2.81
N LEU A 61 11.06 -6.47 -2.41
CA LEU A 61 11.94 -6.98 -1.34
C LEU A 61 13.37 -7.15 -1.81
N ASP A 62 13.56 -7.51 -3.07
CA ASP A 62 14.89 -7.71 -3.66
C ASP A 62 15.55 -6.37 -4.05
N ALA A 63 14.80 -5.26 -4.07
CA ALA A 63 15.35 -3.96 -4.42
C ALA A 63 16.28 -3.43 -3.32
N PRO A 64 17.50 -2.99 -3.65
CA PRO A 64 18.36 -2.32 -2.69
C PRO A 64 17.65 -1.04 -2.18
N ASN A 65 17.78 -0.77 -0.88
CA ASN A 65 17.15 0.38 -0.22
C ASN A 65 15.60 0.37 -0.31
N SER A 66 14.99 -0.81 -0.23
CA SER A 66 13.54 -0.93 -0.14
C SER A 66 13.04 -0.43 1.22
N ALA A 67 11.92 0.27 1.22
CA ALA A 67 11.20 0.73 2.42
C ALA A 67 9.86 0.01 2.56
N CYS A 68 9.91 -1.32 2.52
CA CYS A 68 8.74 -2.19 2.62
C CYS A 68 8.44 -2.55 4.07
N LEU A 69 7.22 -2.30 4.51
CA LEU A 69 6.81 -2.45 5.91
C LEU A 69 5.48 -3.17 6.03
N VAL A 70 5.30 -3.86 7.16
CA VAL A 70 4.01 -4.41 7.61
C VAL A 70 3.66 -3.89 8.99
N THR A 71 2.37 -3.75 9.25
CA THR A 71 1.82 -3.60 10.59
C THR A 71 1.16 -4.91 10.97
N LEU A 72 1.53 -5.44 12.12
CA LEU A 72 1.08 -6.73 12.63
C LEU A 72 0.21 -6.55 13.89
N ASP A 73 -0.82 -7.37 14.00
CA ASP A 73 -1.60 -7.64 15.20
C ASP A 73 -1.38 -9.12 15.56
N GLY A 74 -0.44 -9.40 16.46
CA GLY A 74 0.12 -10.74 16.59
C GLY A 74 0.75 -11.19 15.27
N ASP A 75 0.24 -12.29 14.71
CA ASP A 75 0.69 -12.83 13.40
C ASP A 75 -0.14 -12.32 12.21
N ARG A 76 -1.21 -11.56 12.46
CA ARG A 76 -2.09 -11.04 11.41
C ARG A 76 -1.54 -9.75 10.81
N VAL A 77 -1.45 -9.69 9.49
CA VAL A 77 -1.11 -8.45 8.77
C VAL A 77 -2.31 -7.51 8.79
N ALA A 78 -2.18 -6.40 9.52
CA ALA A 78 -3.17 -5.33 9.61
C ALA A 78 -3.02 -4.29 8.49
N GLY A 79 -1.86 -4.21 7.85
CA GLY A 79 -1.59 -3.34 6.73
C GLY A 79 -0.14 -3.43 6.28
N PHE A 80 0.14 -2.90 5.11
CA PHE A 80 1.50 -2.85 4.55
C PHE A 80 1.72 -1.62 3.69
N VAL A 81 2.98 -1.32 3.42
CA VAL A 81 3.43 -0.35 2.42
C VAL A 81 4.63 -0.92 1.67
N LEU A 82 4.66 -0.69 0.36
CA LEU A 82 5.79 -1.02 -0.50
C LEU A 82 6.38 0.27 -1.04
N GLY A 83 7.64 0.53 -0.71
CA GLY A 83 8.39 1.69 -1.18
C GLY A 83 9.80 1.30 -1.60
N SER A 84 10.36 2.05 -2.52
CA SER A 84 11.72 1.86 -3.03
C SER A 84 12.41 3.19 -3.25
N LEU A 85 13.73 3.23 -3.11
CA LEU A 85 14.53 4.36 -3.54
C LEU A 85 14.77 4.24 -5.05
N SER A 86 14.29 5.15 -5.80
CA SER A 86 14.33 5.34 -7.24
C SER A 86 12.93 5.52 -7.82
N PHE A 87 12.72 6.65 -8.44
CA PHE A 87 11.49 6.94 -9.19
C PHE A 87 11.86 7.40 -10.59
N GLU A 88 11.47 6.64 -11.60
CA GLU A 88 11.85 6.89 -13.00
C GLU A 88 13.37 7.00 -13.18
N GLN A 89 13.84 8.13 -13.67
CA GLN A 89 15.27 8.43 -13.86
C GLN A 89 15.90 9.14 -12.65
N ARG A 90 15.18 9.26 -11.54
CA ARG A 90 15.63 9.94 -10.32
C ARG A 90 16.02 8.90 -9.27
N ALA A 91 17.31 8.60 -9.21
CA ALA A 91 17.86 7.68 -8.21
C ALA A 91 17.84 8.23 -6.77
N ASP A 92 17.63 9.55 -6.63
CA ASP A 92 17.55 10.27 -5.36
C ASP A 92 16.09 10.57 -4.92
N TRP A 93 15.09 9.99 -5.59
CA TRP A 93 13.69 10.10 -5.20
C TRP A 93 13.17 8.76 -4.70
N GLY A 94 12.51 8.76 -3.56
CA GLY A 94 11.75 7.60 -3.06
C GLY A 94 10.40 7.50 -3.76
N TYR A 95 9.93 6.27 -3.96
CA TYR A 95 8.61 5.99 -4.50
C TYR A 95 7.81 5.12 -3.53
N LEU A 96 6.69 5.62 -3.02
CA LEU A 96 5.70 4.87 -2.30
C LEU A 96 4.68 4.37 -3.31
N GLU A 97 4.77 3.08 -3.67
CA GLU A 97 3.99 2.52 -4.78
C GLU A 97 2.67 1.90 -4.31
N TRP A 98 2.72 1.09 -3.26
CA TRP A 98 1.55 0.38 -2.77
C TRP A 98 1.35 0.58 -1.28
N ILE A 99 0.11 0.79 -0.87
CA ILE A 99 -0.29 0.83 0.54
C ILE A 99 -1.68 0.25 0.70
N ALA A 100 -1.85 -0.65 1.66
CA ALA A 100 -3.15 -1.16 2.04
C ALA A 100 -3.28 -1.34 3.55
N VAL A 101 -4.51 -1.18 4.04
CA VAL A 101 -4.89 -1.47 5.42
C VAL A 101 -6.13 -2.35 5.39
N ASP A 102 -6.07 -3.44 6.13
CA ASP A 102 -7.20 -4.34 6.31
C ASP A 102 -8.40 -3.56 6.87
N PRO A 103 -9.61 -3.72 6.31
CA PRO A 103 -10.81 -3.00 6.74
C PRO A 103 -11.06 -3.01 8.24
N ASP A 104 -10.75 -4.13 8.94
CA ASP A 104 -10.92 -4.27 10.39
C ASP A 104 -10.00 -3.35 11.20
N TYR A 105 -8.95 -2.79 10.57
CA TYR A 105 -7.96 -1.93 11.20
C TYR A 105 -8.01 -0.48 10.72
N GLN A 106 -9.00 -0.13 9.92
CA GLN A 106 -9.21 1.26 9.50
C GLN A 106 -9.55 2.16 10.70
N GLY A 107 -9.31 3.46 10.58
CA GLY A 107 -9.53 4.41 11.67
C GLY A 107 -8.48 4.37 12.80
N ARG A 108 -7.60 3.38 12.84
CA ARG A 108 -6.57 3.18 13.87
C ARG A 108 -5.22 3.82 13.52
N LYS A 109 -5.16 4.72 12.56
CA LYS A 109 -3.96 5.43 12.06
C LYS A 109 -2.87 4.52 11.46
N VAL A 110 -3.19 3.26 11.13
CA VAL A 110 -2.23 2.30 10.55
C VAL A 110 -1.61 2.86 9.28
N ALA A 111 -2.42 3.34 8.33
CA ALA A 111 -1.93 3.89 7.07
C ALA A 111 -0.97 5.08 7.28
N SER A 112 -1.31 6.03 8.15
CA SER A 112 -0.41 7.19 8.42
C SER A 112 0.91 6.76 9.02
N ARG A 113 0.91 5.80 9.94
CA ARG A 113 2.16 5.26 10.53
C ARG A 113 3.03 4.58 9.48
N LEU A 114 2.42 3.80 8.58
CA LEU A 114 3.11 3.16 7.45
C LEU A 114 3.73 4.20 6.51
N VAL A 115 2.98 5.23 6.12
CA VAL A 115 3.48 6.32 5.26
C VAL A 115 4.66 7.04 5.91
N GLN A 116 4.53 7.44 7.18
CA GLN A 116 5.57 8.16 7.90
C GLN A 116 6.86 7.37 8.03
N GLU A 117 6.77 6.11 8.42
CA GLU A 117 7.94 5.25 8.56
C GLU A 117 8.58 4.92 7.21
N CYS A 118 7.78 4.69 6.16
CA CYS A 118 8.27 4.49 4.80
C CYS A 118 9.06 5.73 4.34
N CYS A 119 8.53 6.93 4.53
CA CYS A 119 9.22 8.17 4.18
C CYS A 119 10.51 8.36 4.99
N ALA A 120 10.52 8.02 6.28
CA ALA A 120 11.71 8.09 7.12
C ALA A 120 12.81 7.16 6.60
N ARG A 121 12.49 5.91 6.29
CA ARG A 121 13.46 4.95 5.73
C ARG A 121 14.00 5.35 4.37
N LEU A 122 13.14 5.88 3.51
CA LEU A 122 13.57 6.39 2.21
C LEU A 122 14.51 7.60 2.38
N ALA A 123 14.24 8.49 3.35
CA ALA A 123 15.14 9.60 3.66
C ALA A 123 16.49 9.11 4.20
N GLU A 124 16.51 8.12 5.10
CA GLU A 124 17.73 7.47 5.60
C GLU A 124 18.53 6.80 4.48
N ALA A 125 17.84 6.25 3.47
CA ALA A 125 18.45 5.68 2.27
C ALA A 125 18.94 6.73 1.26
N GLY A 126 18.76 8.04 1.55
CA GLY A 126 19.25 9.15 0.73
C GLY A 126 18.21 9.79 -0.19
N ALA A 127 16.91 9.49 -0.03
CA ALA A 127 15.89 10.18 -0.79
C ALA A 127 15.80 11.66 -0.39
N VAL A 128 15.85 12.56 -1.37
CA VAL A 128 15.63 14.00 -1.18
C VAL A 128 14.13 14.36 -1.32
N CYS A 129 13.33 13.45 -1.84
CA CYS A 129 11.91 13.61 -2.07
C CYS A 129 11.25 12.23 -2.13
N VAL A 130 10.02 12.11 -1.65
CA VAL A 130 9.20 10.92 -1.82
C VAL A 130 8.00 11.25 -2.70
N VAL A 131 7.76 10.42 -3.70
CA VAL A 131 6.67 10.53 -4.67
C VAL A 131 5.70 9.37 -4.47
N THR A 132 4.45 9.62 -4.71
CA THR A 132 3.41 8.61 -4.88
C THR A 132 2.43 9.08 -5.95
N ASP A 133 1.85 8.18 -6.71
CA ASP A 133 0.75 8.47 -7.60
C ASP A 133 -0.56 7.92 -7.02
N VAL A 134 -1.60 8.71 -7.14
CA VAL A 134 -2.93 8.37 -6.63
C VAL A 134 -3.94 8.57 -7.76
N GLU A 135 -4.76 7.56 -8.01
CA GLU A 135 -5.85 7.72 -8.95
C GLU A 135 -6.82 8.83 -8.52
N ARG A 136 -7.26 9.63 -9.46
CA ARG A 136 -8.14 10.78 -9.19
C ARG A 136 -9.43 10.41 -8.43
N ARG A 137 -9.94 9.19 -8.63
CA ARG A 137 -11.13 8.69 -7.94
C ARG A 137 -10.84 8.24 -6.50
N ASN A 138 -9.60 7.93 -6.18
CA ASN A 138 -9.19 7.45 -4.87
C ASN A 138 -9.00 8.62 -3.90
N THR A 139 -10.11 9.23 -3.50
CA THR A 139 -10.12 10.38 -2.59
C THR A 139 -9.56 10.04 -1.21
N ALA A 140 -9.76 8.80 -0.75
CA ALA A 140 -9.24 8.34 0.54
C ALA A 140 -7.71 8.32 0.57
N SER A 141 -7.07 7.78 -0.47
CA SER A 141 -5.61 7.81 -0.59
C SER A 141 -5.08 9.23 -0.78
N ALA A 142 -5.75 10.06 -1.59
CA ALA A 142 -5.35 11.45 -1.76
C ALA A 142 -5.38 12.23 -0.42
N GLU A 143 -6.41 12.02 0.39
CA GLU A 143 -6.53 12.63 1.71
C GLU A 143 -5.47 12.09 2.69
N LEU A 144 -5.20 10.78 2.67
CA LEU A 144 -4.11 10.19 3.45
C LEU A 144 -2.78 10.87 3.12
N MET A 145 -2.46 11.03 1.83
CA MET A 145 -1.20 11.65 1.42
C MET A 145 -1.13 13.11 1.86
N ARG A 146 -2.18 13.89 1.68
CA ARG A 146 -2.21 15.30 2.14
C ARG A 146 -1.97 15.42 3.65
N ARG A 147 -2.61 14.58 4.46
CA ARG A 147 -2.42 14.55 5.93
C ARG A 147 -1.00 14.17 6.35
N ASN A 148 -0.26 13.48 5.49
CA ASN A 148 1.13 13.10 5.72
C ASN A 148 2.12 14.03 5.00
N GLY A 149 1.70 15.24 4.61
CA GLY A 149 2.58 16.29 4.10
C GLY A 149 2.87 16.24 2.60
N PHE A 150 2.20 15.34 1.85
CA PHE A 150 2.33 15.34 0.39
C PHE A 150 1.48 16.46 -0.22
N THR A 151 2.02 17.09 -1.27
CA THR A 151 1.31 18.09 -2.06
C THR A 151 1.19 17.62 -3.50
N GLU A 152 0.00 17.78 -4.09
CA GLU A 152 -0.21 17.48 -5.50
C GLU A 152 0.64 18.42 -6.38
N ARG A 153 1.43 17.85 -7.30
CA ARG A 153 2.35 18.59 -8.18
C ARG A 153 1.98 18.47 -9.64
N ALA A 154 1.40 17.34 -10.05
CA ALA A 154 1.01 17.11 -11.42
C ALA A 154 -0.16 16.12 -11.49
N THR A 155 -0.96 16.24 -12.52
CA THR A 155 -1.97 15.24 -12.90
C THR A 155 -1.56 14.60 -14.21
N VAL A 156 -1.58 13.27 -14.29
CA VAL A 156 -1.24 12.51 -15.49
C VAL A 156 -2.48 11.84 -16.04
N SER A 157 -2.69 11.94 -17.35
CA SER A 157 -3.72 11.20 -18.06
C SER A 157 -3.12 10.02 -18.81
N LEU A 158 -3.67 8.83 -18.61
CA LEU A 158 -3.26 7.63 -19.31
C LEU A 158 -4.12 7.47 -20.57
N PHE A 159 -3.47 7.38 -21.75
CA PHE A 159 -4.13 7.09 -23.01
C PHE A 159 -3.80 5.67 -23.46
N VAL A 160 -4.83 4.85 -23.70
CA VAL A 160 -4.66 3.45 -24.10
C VAL A 160 -5.29 3.25 -25.48
N ARG A 161 -4.53 2.65 -26.41
CA ARG A 161 -5.02 2.20 -27.72
C ARG A 161 -4.90 0.68 -27.80
N PRO A 162 -5.99 -0.09 -27.72
CA PRO A 162 -5.92 -1.53 -27.96
C PRO A 162 -5.43 -1.79 -29.39
N LEU A 163 -4.49 -2.72 -29.55
CA LEU A 163 -3.97 -3.14 -30.86
C LEU A 163 -4.57 -4.47 -31.32
N ALA A 164 -5.21 -5.19 -30.41
CA ALA A 164 -5.97 -6.41 -30.66
C ALA A 164 -7.20 -6.41 -29.74
N GLU A 165 -8.25 -7.15 -30.10
CA GLU A 165 -9.34 -7.40 -29.17
C GLU A 165 -8.79 -8.20 -27.98
N PRO A 166 -9.19 -7.88 -26.72
CA PRO A 166 -8.81 -8.68 -25.59
C PRO A 166 -9.30 -10.11 -25.80
N ALA A 167 -8.41 -11.08 -25.64
CA ALA A 167 -8.82 -12.48 -25.66
C ALA A 167 -9.92 -12.69 -24.60
N PRO A 168 -10.96 -13.51 -24.90
CA PRO A 168 -11.98 -13.80 -23.91
C PRO A 168 -11.31 -14.34 -22.65
N ALA A 169 -11.80 -13.90 -21.49
CA ALA A 169 -11.24 -14.22 -20.18
C ALA A 169 -11.49 -15.69 -19.80
N ASP A 170 -10.91 -16.61 -20.56
CA ASP A 170 -10.85 -18.01 -20.23
C ASP A 170 -9.46 -18.31 -19.64
N GLY A 171 -9.43 -18.53 -18.33
CA GLY A 171 -8.36 -19.23 -17.63
C GLY A 171 -6.93 -18.73 -17.88
N ALA A 172 -6.69 -17.44 -17.74
CA ALA A 172 -5.37 -16.88 -18.01
C ALA A 172 -4.37 -17.27 -16.94
N THR A 173 -3.48 -18.20 -17.27
CA THR A 173 -2.12 -18.18 -16.72
C THR A 173 -1.50 -16.86 -17.14
N ALA A 174 -1.42 -15.92 -16.19
CA ALA A 174 -0.71 -14.66 -16.40
C ALA A 174 0.72 -14.99 -16.86
N ARG A 175 1.05 -14.66 -18.11
CA ARG A 175 2.43 -14.62 -18.53
C ARG A 175 3.09 -13.52 -17.72
N ASP A 176 4.02 -13.93 -16.85
CA ASP A 176 4.96 -13.09 -16.14
C ASP A 176 5.65 -12.15 -17.14
N THR A 177 5.11 -10.96 -17.31
CA THR A 177 5.87 -9.87 -17.91
C THR A 177 6.60 -9.23 -16.74
N ALA A 178 7.91 -9.47 -16.70
CA ALA A 178 8.84 -8.83 -15.78
C ALA A 178 8.45 -7.37 -15.57
N ALA A 179 8.42 -6.97 -14.30
CA ALA A 179 8.02 -5.68 -13.79
C ALA A 179 8.17 -4.56 -14.82
N SER A 180 7.08 -4.20 -15.46
CA SER A 180 7.04 -3.03 -16.32
C SER A 180 7.18 -1.82 -15.41
N ARG A 181 8.44 -1.43 -15.14
CA ARG A 181 8.72 -0.12 -14.60
C ARG A 181 8.04 0.88 -15.52
N ARG A 182 7.11 1.64 -15.00
CA ARG A 182 6.35 2.63 -15.77
C ARG A 182 7.33 3.66 -16.34
N HIS A 183 7.78 3.47 -17.55
CA HIS A 183 8.52 4.49 -18.27
C HIS A 183 7.52 5.50 -18.84
N PHE A 184 7.19 6.52 -18.07
CA PHE A 184 6.54 7.70 -18.62
C PHE A 184 7.58 8.50 -19.41
N THR A 185 7.65 8.29 -20.71
CA THR A 185 8.41 9.17 -21.60
C THR A 185 7.71 10.52 -21.64
N ARG A 186 8.18 11.47 -20.86
CA ARG A 186 7.82 12.88 -21.01
C ARG A 186 8.48 13.39 -22.28
N ALA A 187 7.70 13.62 -23.32
CA ALA A 187 8.08 14.59 -24.34
C ALA A 187 8.10 15.95 -23.63
N ALA A 188 9.29 16.47 -23.35
CA ALA A 188 9.45 17.84 -22.88
C ALA A 188 9.09 18.78 -24.06
N GLU A 189 7.86 19.23 -24.13
CA GLU A 189 7.54 20.41 -24.94
C GLU A 189 8.23 21.61 -24.28
N ARG A 190 9.28 22.08 -24.93
CA ARG A 190 9.86 23.38 -24.68
C ARG A 190 8.79 24.41 -25.09
N ILE A 191 8.14 25.01 -24.11
CA ILE A 191 7.40 26.26 -24.32
C ILE A 191 8.46 27.33 -24.56
N ARG A 192 8.48 27.86 -25.76
CA ARG A 192 9.19 29.10 -26.12
C ARG A 192 8.38 30.30 -25.64
#